data_552ffaf5b1ca7c8232a25192c55a7192
#
_entry.id   552ffaf5b1ca7c8232a25192c55a7192
#
_cell.length_a   1.000
_cell.length_b   1.000
_cell.length_c   1.000
_cell.angle_alpha   90.00
_cell.angle_beta   90.00
_cell.angle_gamma   90.00
#
_symmetry.space_group_name_H-M   'P 1'
#
loop_
_entity.id
_entity.type
_entity.pdbx_description
1 polymer ?
#
loop_
_entity_poly.entity_id
_entity_poly.type
_entity_poly.pdbx_seq_one_letter_code
_entity_poly.pdbx_strand_id
1 'polypeptide(L)'
;DFVRDCPTGELKLDEFQNIYRQFFPNGDPSKFAAFVFNVFDDNRDGHISFKEFIAALSITSRGTLDEKLEWAFSLYDVDKDGFITKAEMADIVDAIYSMIGNMLELPKDEDTPQKRIVDAIYSMIGNMLELPKDEDTPQKRVEKIFANMDLNFDGKLTREEFKQGSKNDPWIVQALTMDMNNGEEVISQKA
;
A
#
# COMPACT_ATOMS: atom_id res chain seq x y z
N ASP A 1 -6.67 18.87 2.69
CA ASP A 1 -5.63 19.86 2.30
C ASP A 1 -4.51 19.81 3.33
N PHE A 2 -3.30 19.33 2.94
CA PHE A 2 -2.19 19.10 3.87
C PHE A 2 -1.92 20.31 4.79
N VAL A 3 -1.94 21.52 4.23
CA VAL A 3 -1.71 22.78 4.99
C VAL A 3 -2.81 23.05 6.00
N ARG A 4 -4.04 22.62 5.73
CA ARG A 4 -5.17 22.79 6.66
C ARG A 4 -5.12 21.76 7.78
N ASP A 5 -4.74 20.52 7.43
CA ASP A 5 -4.74 19.39 8.35
C ASP A 5 -3.41 19.31 9.14
N CYS A 6 -2.36 19.99 8.65
CA CYS A 6 -1.03 20.09 9.25
C CYS A 6 -0.53 21.54 9.27
N PRO A 7 -1.05 22.40 10.16
CA PRO A 7 -0.68 23.83 10.21
C PRO A 7 0.81 24.07 10.50
N THR A 8 1.50 23.10 11.10
CA THR A 8 2.94 23.16 11.40
C THR A 8 3.81 22.83 10.18
N GLY A 9 3.23 22.28 9.10
CA GLY A 9 3.95 21.78 7.94
C GLY A 9 4.62 20.42 8.13
N GLU A 10 4.45 19.82 9.29
CA GLU A 10 4.98 18.51 9.69
C GLU A 10 3.84 17.64 10.24
N LEU A 11 3.79 16.40 9.85
CA LEU A 11 2.76 15.43 10.24
C LEU A 11 3.39 14.37 11.16
N LYS A 12 2.89 14.28 12.38
CA LYS A 12 3.32 13.26 13.35
C LYS A 12 2.57 11.95 13.15
N LEU A 13 3.11 10.88 13.73
CA LEU A 13 2.52 9.54 13.60
C LEU A 13 1.06 9.48 14.08
N ASP A 14 0.75 10.10 15.22
CA ASP A 14 -0.61 10.10 15.76
C ASP A 14 -1.61 10.87 14.89
N GLU A 15 -1.18 11.99 14.30
CA GLU A 15 -1.97 12.76 13.34
C GLU A 15 -2.18 11.95 12.05
N PHE A 16 -1.13 11.29 11.55
CA PHE A 16 -1.21 10.41 10.38
C PHE A 16 -2.15 9.22 10.61
N GLN A 17 -2.05 8.55 11.75
CA GLN A 17 -2.98 7.50 12.15
C GLN A 17 -4.43 7.99 12.26
N ASN A 18 -4.65 9.22 12.75
CA ASN A 18 -5.98 9.82 12.81
C ASN A 18 -6.57 10.07 11.42
N ILE A 19 -5.75 10.45 10.45
CA ILE A 19 -6.17 10.56 9.04
C ILE A 19 -6.65 9.19 8.56
N TYR A 20 -5.87 8.13 8.75
CA TYR A 20 -6.25 6.78 8.35
C TYR A 20 -7.55 6.30 9.02
N ARG A 21 -7.77 6.61 10.32
CA ARG A 21 -9.03 6.26 11.01
C ARG A 21 -10.26 6.92 10.41
N GLN A 22 -10.13 8.10 9.83
CA GLN A 22 -11.26 8.77 9.15
C GLN A 22 -11.65 8.04 7.86
N PHE A 23 -10.69 7.40 7.19
CA PHE A 23 -10.92 6.66 5.94
C PHE A 23 -11.33 5.21 6.18
N PHE A 24 -10.92 4.63 7.29
CA PHE A 24 -11.18 3.23 7.65
C PHE A 24 -11.93 3.12 8.97
N PRO A 25 -13.16 3.65 9.06
CA PRO A 25 -13.90 3.73 10.33
C PRO A 25 -14.34 2.36 10.86
N ASN A 26 -14.37 1.32 10.01
CA ASN A 26 -14.83 -0.02 10.35
C ASN A 26 -13.70 -1.00 10.67
N GLY A 27 -12.45 -0.55 10.63
CA GLY A 27 -11.27 -1.33 10.94
C GLY A 27 -10.31 -0.63 11.90
N ASP A 28 -9.17 -1.27 12.16
CA ASP A 28 -8.07 -0.64 12.89
C ASP A 28 -6.88 -0.37 11.96
N PRO A 29 -6.74 0.83 11.43
CA PRO A 29 -5.64 1.19 10.54
C PRO A 29 -4.33 1.54 11.27
N SER A 30 -4.29 1.54 12.59
CA SER A 30 -3.19 2.11 13.38
C SER A 30 -1.84 1.45 13.08
N LYS A 31 -1.81 0.11 12.97
CA LYS A 31 -0.59 -0.65 12.67
C LYS A 31 -0.13 -0.39 11.24
N PHE A 32 -1.06 -0.45 10.28
CA PHE A 32 -0.74 -0.20 8.87
C PHE A 32 -0.26 1.25 8.64
N ALA A 33 -0.95 2.22 9.22
CA ALA A 33 -0.55 3.63 9.15
C ALA A 33 0.86 3.86 9.72
N ALA A 34 1.26 3.12 10.77
CA ALA A 34 2.62 3.20 11.30
C ALA A 34 3.67 2.66 10.30
N PHE A 35 3.39 1.57 9.59
CA PHE A 35 4.30 1.07 8.55
C PHE A 35 4.44 2.06 7.40
N VAL A 36 3.35 2.62 6.91
CA VAL A 36 3.36 3.63 5.84
C VAL A 36 4.08 4.90 6.30
N PHE A 37 3.86 5.34 7.54
CA PHE A 37 4.55 6.47 8.12
C PHE A 37 6.08 6.31 8.06
N ASN A 38 6.60 5.13 8.44
CA ASN A 38 8.04 4.84 8.42
C ASN A 38 8.65 4.83 7.00
N VAL A 39 7.83 4.66 5.97
CA VAL A 39 8.28 4.75 4.57
C VAL A 39 8.24 6.20 4.07
N PHE A 40 7.30 6.99 4.56
CA PHE A 40 7.18 8.40 4.20
C PHE A 40 8.25 9.26 4.91
N ASP A 41 8.54 8.96 6.18
CA ASP A 41 9.59 9.58 6.97
C ASP A 41 10.98 9.08 6.50
N ASP A 42 11.44 9.62 5.38
CA ASP A 42 12.68 9.21 4.71
C ASP A 42 13.92 9.56 5.52
N ASN A 43 13.90 10.71 6.20
CA ASN A 43 15.01 11.19 7.03
C ASN A 43 15.00 10.62 8.46
N ARG A 44 13.92 9.91 8.87
CA ARG A 44 13.71 9.29 10.18
C ARG A 44 13.78 10.26 11.36
N ASP A 45 13.25 11.47 11.18
CA ASP A 45 13.16 12.48 12.24
C ASP A 45 11.88 12.35 13.09
N GLY A 46 11.01 11.40 12.76
CA GLY A 46 9.74 11.14 13.45
C GLY A 46 8.60 12.03 12.97
N HIS A 47 8.77 12.71 11.86
CA HIS A 47 7.77 13.57 11.25
C HIS A 47 7.75 13.36 9.73
N ILE A 48 6.58 13.52 9.10
CA ILE A 48 6.48 13.59 7.65
C ILE A 48 6.38 15.05 7.27
N SER A 49 7.41 15.59 6.62
CA SER A 49 7.39 16.91 6.03
C SER A 49 6.49 16.95 4.79
N PHE A 50 6.05 18.15 4.38
CA PHE A 50 5.30 18.32 3.12
C PHE A 50 6.06 17.78 1.90
N LYS A 51 7.40 17.92 1.88
CA LYS A 51 8.25 17.41 0.80
C LYS A 51 8.22 15.89 0.72
N GLU A 52 8.37 15.19 1.84
CA GLU A 52 8.32 13.73 1.93
C GLU A 52 6.92 13.21 1.56
N PHE A 53 5.88 13.87 2.06
CA PHE A 53 4.50 13.54 1.72
C PHE A 53 4.22 13.62 0.22
N ILE A 54 4.62 14.73 -0.44
CA ILE A 54 4.44 14.89 -1.89
C ILE A 54 5.32 13.93 -2.70
N ALA A 55 6.56 13.64 -2.24
CA ALA A 55 7.43 12.67 -2.88
C ALA A 55 6.81 11.27 -2.88
N ALA A 56 6.33 10.81 -1.74
CA ALA A 56 5.65 9.52 -1.62
C ALA A 56 4.38 9.45 -2.47
N LEU A 57 3.52 10.48 -2.44
CA LEU A 57 2.33 10.55 -3.30
C LEU A 57 2.67 10.56 -4.79
N SER A 58 3.76 11.22 -5.19
CA SER A 58 4.19 11.23 -6.59
C SER A 58 4.57 9.83 -7.07
N ILE A 59 5.31 9.08 -6.26
CA ILE A 59 5.68 7.69 -6.56
C ILE A 59 4.42 6.82 -6.67
N THR A 60 3.54 6.90 -5.68
CA THR A 60 2.35 6.03 -5.62
C THR A 60 1.34 6.31 -6.73
N SER A 61 1.19 7.58 -7.14
CA SER A 61 0.21 7.98 -8.16
C SER A 61 0.76 7.99 -9.58
N ARG A 62 2.01 8.41 -9.78
CA ARG A 62 2.60 8.65 -11.11
C ARG A 62 3.89 7.90 -11.36
N GLY A 63 4.41 7.20 -10.37
CA GLY A 63 5.64 6.42 -10.49
C GLY A 63 5.50 5.31 -11.52
N THR A 64 6.62 4.97 -12.15
CA THR A 64 6.74 3.76 -12.96
C THR A 64 6.48 2.51 -12.12
N LEU A 65 6.20 1.38 -12.77
CA LEU A 65 6.02 0.11 -12.05
C LEU A 65 7.25 -0.22 -11.17
N ASP A 66 8.46 0.05 -11.67
CA ASP A 66 9.69 -0.19 -10.90
C ASP A 66 9.80 0.70 -9.66
N GLU A 67 9.42 1.98 -9.73
CA GLU A 67 9.41 2.89 -8.59
C GLU A 67 8.35 2.50 -7.57
N LYS A 68 7.18 2.07 -8.02
CA LYS A 68 6.10 1.57 -7.14
C LYS A 68 6.50 0.27 -6.44
N LEU A 69 7.17 -0.65 -7.15
CA LEU A 69 7.69 -1.90 -6.56
C LEU A 69 8.83 -1.63 -5.57
N GLU A 70 9.68 -0.65 -5.84
CA GLU A 70 10.72 -0.21 -4.91
C GLU A 70 10.13 0.37 -3.62
N TRP A 71 9.10 1.18 -3.77
CA TRP A 71 8.37 1.72 -2.64
C TRP A 71 7.67 0.60 -1.84
N ALA A 72 7.01 -0.34 -2.53
CA ALA A 72 6.38 -1.50 -1.89
C ALA A 72 7.40 -2.37 -1.15
N PHE A 73 8.58 -2.63 -1.75
CA PHE A 73 9.67 -3.32 -1.07
C PHE A 73 10.04 -2.62 0.24
N SER A 74 10.19 -1.30 0.20
CA SER A 74 10.52 -0.50 1.39
C SER A 74 9.45 -0.51 2.48
N LEU A 75 8.19 -0.81 2.13
CA LEU A 75 7.09 -1.00 3.08
C LEU A 75 7.18 -2.35 3.78
N TYR A 76 7.52 -3.41 3.02
CA TYR A 76 7.62 -4.78 3.55
C TYR A 76 8.92 -5.05 4.30
N ASP A 77 10.03 -4.44 3.92
CA ASP A 77 11.33 -4.48 4.62
C ASP A 77 11.28 -3.56 5.85
N VAL A 78 10.69 -4.06 6.94
CA VAL A 78 10.34 -3.26 8.13
C VAL A 78 11.57 -2.86 8.92
N ASP A 79 12.54 -3.77 9.09
CA ASP A 79 13.77 -3.52 9.83
C ASP A 79 14.89 -2.91 8.97
N LYS A 80 14.65 -2.79 7.65
CA LYS A 80 15.57 -2.19 6.67
C LYS A 80 16.89 -2.97 6.54
N ASP A 81 16.85 -4.29 6.68
CA ASP A 81 18.03 -5.18 6.49
C ASP A 81 18.29 -5.50 5.01
N GLY A 82 17.39 -5.09 4.11
CA GLY A 82 17.49 -5.30 2.66
C GLY A 82 16.82 -6.59 2.18
N PHE A 83 16.10 -7.28 3.05
CA PHE A 83 15.34 -8.49 2.75
C PHE A 83 13.92 -8.36 3.27
N ILE A 84 12.99 -9.11 2.70
CA ILE A 84 11.64 -9.29 3.26
C ILE A 84 11.55 -10.71 3.80
N THR A 85 11.30 -10.84 5.09
CA THR A 85 11.02 -12.13 5.73
C THR A 85 9.54 -12.48 5.67
N LYS A 86 9.20 -13.77 5.84
CA LYS A 86 7.79 -14.19 5.96
C LYS A 86 7.07 -13.51 7.12
N ALA A 87 7.79 -13.26 8.23
CA ALA A 87 7.24 -12.59 9.40
C ALA A 87 6.86 -11.14 9.11
N GLU A 88 7.74 -10.38 8.49
CA GLU A 88 7.47 -8.99 8.10
C GLU A 88 6.32 -8.90 7.09
N MET A 89 6.33 -9.74 6.07
CA MET A 89 5.23 -9.79 5.11
C MET A 89 3.90 -10.14 5.80
N ALA A 90 3.90 -11.11 6.72
CA ALA A 90 2.71 -11.48 7.49
C ALA A 90 2.22 -10.32 8.37
N ASP A 91 3.13 -9.59 8.99
CA ASP A 91 2.80 -8.42 9.82
C ASP A 91 2.12 -7.29 9.01
N ILE A 92 2.60 -7.02 7.80
CA ILE A 92 2.00 -6.04 6.91
C ILE A 92 0.63 -6.52 6.41
N VAL A 93 0.54 -7.78 5.94
CA VAL A 93 -0.72 -8.35 5.45
C VAL A 93 -1.76 -8.37 6.58
N ASP A 94 -1.40 -8.77 7.78
CA ASP A 94 -2.28 -8.77 8.94
C ASP A 94 -2.76 -7.35 9.32
N ALA A 95 -1.85 -6.37 9.27
CA ALA A 95 -2.19 -4.97 9.49
C ALA A 95 -3.18 -4.43 8.44
N ILE A 96 -3.04 -4.86 7.19
CA ILE A 96 -3.98 -4.50 6.12
C ILE A 96 -5.36 -5.13 6.35
N TYR A 97 -5.42 -6.43 6.71
CA TYR A 97 -6.68 -7.07 7.06
C TYR A 97 -7.37 -6.39 8.24
N SER A 98 -6.60 -6.02 9.26
CA SER A 98 -7.11 -5.28 10.42
C SER A 98 -7.66 -3.90 10.02
N MET A 99 -6.98 -3.21 9.10
CA MET A 99 -7.40 -1.91 8.57
C MET A 99 -8.70 -2.01 7.77
N ILE A 100 -8.80 -3.02 6.89
CA ILE A 100 -9.98 -3.20 6.04
C ILE A 100 -11.20 -3.60 6.89
N GLY A 101 -11.02 -4.44 7.91
CA GLY A 101 -12.12 -4.90 8.75
C GLY A 101 -13.27 -5.51 7.93
N ASN A 102 -14.52 -5.27 8.35
CA ASN A 102 -15.74 -5.69 7.64
C ASN A 102 -16.13 -4.69 6.53
N MET A 103 -15.24 -4.35 5.63
CA MET A 103 -15.42 -3.32 4.61
C MET A 103 -16.36 -3.65 3.44
N LEU A 104 -17.28 -4.58 3.60
CA LEU A 104 -18.30 -4.86 2.59
C LEU A 104 -19.33 -3.72 2.38
N GLU A 105 -19.24 -2.62 3.16
CA GLU A 105 -20.19 -1.50 3.14
C GLU A 105 -19.51 -0.13 3.13
N LEU A 106 -18.74 0.24 2.11
CA LEU A 106 -18.34 1.64 1.91
C LEU A 106 -19.33 2.39 1.02
N PRO A 107 -19.69 3.65 1.38
CA PRO A 107 -20.42 4.53 0.49
C PRO A 107 -19.58 4.85 -0.77
N LYS A 108 -20.16 4.63 -1.95
CA LYS A 108 -19.46 4.78 -3.24
C LYS A 108 -19.38 6.23 -3.75
N ASP A 109 -19.84 7.24 -3.00
CA ASP A 109 -20.31 8.48 -3.62
C ASP A 109 -19.65 9.78 -3.13
N GLU A 110 -18.34 9.82 -2.78
CA GLU A 110 -17.69 11.12 -2.65
C GLU A 110 -16.26 11.12 -3.23
N ASP A 111 -16.06 11.81 -4.37
CA ASP A 111 -14.75 12.08 -4.96
C ASP A 111 -14.03 13.20 -4.19
N THR A 112 -13.44 12.86 -3.05
CA THR A 112 -12.64 13.79 -2.25
C THR A 112 -11.14 13.59 -2.54
N PRO A 113 -10.31 14.65 -2.41
CA PRO A 113 -8.85 14.51 -2.53
C PRO A 113 -8.27 13.46 -1.58
N GLN A 114 -8.89 13.31 -0.42
CA GLN A 114 -8.55 12.30 0.58
C GLN A 114 -8.84 10.88 0.06
N LYS A 115 -10.02 10.69 -0.58
CA LYS A 115 -10.38 9.41 -1.20
C LYS A 115 -9.36 9.01 -2.28
N ARG A 116 -8.88 9.95 -3.08
CA ARG A 116 -7.85 9.67 -4.10
C ARG A 116 -6.52 9.19 -3.51
N ILE A 117 -6.12 9.70 -2.35
CA ILE A 117 -4.94 9.23 -1.62
C ILE A 117 -5.18 7.80 -1.11
N VAL A 118 -6.34 7.56 -0.53
CA VAL A 118 -6.75 6.24 -0.06
C VAL A 118 -6.89 5.28 -1.24
N ASP A 119 -7.52 5.70 -2.34
CA ASP A 119 -7.65 4.89 -3.54
C ASP A 119 -6.27 4.60 -4.18
N ALA A 120 -5.30 5.52 -4.11
CA ALA A 120 -3.94 5.27 -4.55
C ALA A 120 -3.22 4.26 -3.64
N ILE A 121 -3.37 4.38 -2.34
CA ILE A 121 -2.86 3.40 -1.38
C ILE A 121 -3.63 2.08 -1.52
N TYR A 122 -4.94 2.14 -1.74
CA TYR A 122 -5.77 0.96 -2.02
C TYR A 122 -5.44 0.29 -3.35
N SER A 123 -5.26 1.06 -4.40
CA SER A 123 -4.82 0.54 -5.70
C SER A 123 -3.48 -0.19 -5.59
N MET A 124 -2.60 0.34 -4.74
CA MET A 124 -1.27 -0.25 -4.51
C MET A 124 -1.29 -1.47 -3.59
N ILE A 125 -2.24 -1.53 -2.65
CA ILE A 125 -2.27 -2.54 -1.60
C ILE A 125 -3.57 -3.36 -1.65
N GLY A 126 -4.69 -2.73 -2.01
CA GLY A 126 -6.02 -3.33 -1.96
C GLY A 126 -6.24 -4.39 -3.04
N ASN A 127 -5.68 -4.19 -4.20
CA ASN A 127 -5.71 -5.22 -5.24
C ASN A 127 -4.74 -6.38 -4.94
N MET A 128 -3.73 -6.21 -4.10
CA MET A 128 -3.00 -7.33 -3.49
C MET A 128 -3.90 -8.16 -2.56
N LEU A 129 -5.10 -7.67 -2.27
CA LEU A 129 -5.98 -8.18 -1.21
C LEU A 129 -7.40 -8.59 -1.64
N GLU A 130 -7.81 -8.40 -2.91
CA GLU A 130 -8.92 -9.22 -3.40
C GLU A 130 -8.44 -10.67 -3.42
N LEU A 131 -8.64 -11.34 -2.31
CA LEU A 131 -8.20 -12.71 -2.14
C LEU A 131 -8.94 -13.62 -3.11
N PRO A 132 -8.23 -14.44 -3.86
CA PRO A 132 -8.83 -15.62 -4.43
C PRO A 132 -9.53 -16.39 -3.31
N LYS A 133 -10.69 -16.96 -3.58
CA LYS A 133 -11.53 -17.67 -2.58
C LYS A 133 -10.83 -18.81 -1.82
N ASP A 134 -9.64 -19.18 -2.24
CA ASP A 134 -8.76 -20.20 -1.67
C ASP A 134 -7.65 -19.63 -0.76
N GLU A 135 -7.52 -18.30 -0.67
CA GLU A 135 -6.52 -17.60 0.14
C GLU A 135 -7.19 -16.80 1.29
N ASP A 136 -7.97 -17.48 2.11
CA ASP A 136 -8.84 -16.90 3.13
C ASP A 136 -8.11 -16.41 4.40
N THR A 137 -6.77 -16.53 4.45
CA THR A 137 -5.97 -16.09 5.61
C THR A 137 -4.69 -15.37 5.18
N PRO A 138 -4.20 -14.39 5.99
CA PRO A 138 -2.92 -13.73 5.76
C PRO A 138 -1.76 -14.72 5.57
N GLN A 139 -1.72 -15.78 6.35
CA GLN A 139 -0.66 -16.78 6.32
C GLN A 139 -0.62 -17.53 4.99
N LYS A 140 -1.77 -18.00 4.49
CA LYS A 140 -1.85 -18.68 3.19
C LYS A 140 -1.40 -17.76 2.04
N ARG A 141 -1.77 -16.47 2.11
CA ARG A 141 -1.32 -15.47 1.14
C ARG A 141 0.20 -15.32 1.14
N VAL A 142 0.80 -15.18 2.32
CA VAL A 142 2.26 -15.07 2.48
C VAL A 142 2.96 -16.33 1.99
N GLU A 143 2.48 -17.52 2.34
CA GLU A 143 3.04 -18.78 1.86
C GLU A 143 3.04 -18.88 0.34
N LYS A 144 1.96 -18.48 -0.31
CA LYS A 144 1.85 -18.48 -1.77
C LYS A 144 2.78 -17.48 -2.45
N ILE A 145 2.89 -16.26 -1.88
CA ILE A 145 3.82 -15.25 -2.36
C ILE A 145 5.26 -15.78 -2.30
N PHE A 146 5.67 -16.32 -1.16
CA PHE A 146 7.01 -16.87 -0.99
C PHE A 146 7.26 -18.09 -1.88
N ALA A 147 6.28 -18.98 -2.04
CA ALA A 147 6.41 -20.13 -2.96
C ALA A 147 6.69 -19.72 -4.41
N ASN A 148 6.21 -18.53 -4.82
CA ASN A 148 6.40 -18.03 -6.19
C ASN A 148 7.63 -17.12 -6.34
N MET A 149 8.06 -16.45 -5.28
CA MET A 149 9.08 -15.39 -5.36
C MET A 149 10.42 -15.78 -4.74
N ASP A 150 10.45 -16.65 -3.72
CA ASP A 150 11.67 -17.14 -3.07
C ASP A 150 12.30 -18.23 -3.94
N LEU A 151 13.17 -17.81 -4.87
CA LEU A 151 13.76 -18.70 -5.88
C LEU A 151 14.91 -19.55 -5.34
N ASN A 152 15.59 -19.06 -4.29
CA ASN A 152 16.73 -19.74 -3.67
C ASN A 152 16.32 -20.57 -2.44
N PHE A 153 15.05 -20.48 -2.02
CA PHE A 153 14.46 -21.19 -0.87
C PHE A 153 15.16 -20.90 0.47
N ASP A 154 15.65 -19.66 0.65
CA ASP A 154 16.31 -19.25 1.89
C ASP A 154 15.34 -18.66 2.94
N GLY A 155 14.05 -18.52 2.58
CA GLY A 155 12.99 -18.02 3.44
C GLY A 155 12.95 -16.50 3.55
N LYS A 156 13.67 -15.80 2.68
CA LYS A 156 13.70 -14.35 2.57
C LYS A 156 13.51 -13.96 1.11
N LEU A 157 13.03 -12.75 0.85
CA LEU A 157 12.97 -12.19 -0.49
C LEU A 157 13.99 -11.06 -0.58
N THR A 158 14.93 -11.19 -1.48
CA THR A 158 15.76 -10.07 -1.92
C THR A 158 14.93 -9.06 -2.69
N ARG A 159 15.43 -7.85 -2.84
CA ARG A 159 14.81 -6.80 -3.64
C ARG A 159 14.55 -7.25 -5.09
N GLU A 160 15.49 -7.97 -5.67
CA GLU A 160 15.41 -8.53 -7.03
C GLU A 160 14.34 -9.61 -7.14
N GLU A 161 14.28 -10.55 -6.20
CA GLU A 161 13.27 -11.62 -6.17
C GLU A 161 11.87 -11.03 -6.01
N PHE A 162 11.69 -10.09 -5.09
CA PHE A 162 10.42 -9.39 -4.90
C PHE A 162 10.00 -8.65 -6.17
N LYS A 163 10.88 -7.86 -6.78
CA LYS A 163 10.57 -7.11 -8.01
C LYS A 163 10.27 -8.02 -9.19
N GLN A 164 11.05 -9.07 -9.38
CA GLN A 164 10.82 -10.02 -10.49
C GLN A 164 9.57 -10.86 -10.27
N GLY A 165 9.37 -11.37 -9.08
CA GLY A 165 8.18 -12.13 -8.73
C GLY A 165 6.90 -11.30 -8.86
N SER A 166 6.93 -10.06 -8.38
CA SER A 166 5.81 -9.13 -8.50
C SER A 166 5.50 -8.77 -9.96
N LYS A 167 6.50 -8.59 -10.81
CA LYS A 167 6.29 -8.34 -12.26
C LYS A 167 5.69 -9.53 -12.99
N ASN A 168 5.92 -10.74 -12.50
CA ASN A 168 5.39 -11.98 -13.07
C ASN A 168 3.99 -12.33 -12.52
N ASP A 169 3.54 -11.63 -11.49
CA ASP A 169 2.19 -11.77 -10.94
C ASP A 169 1.26 -10.74 -11.63
N PRO A 170 0.37 -11.15 -12.54
CA PRO A 170 -0.52 -10.23 -13.26
C PRO A 170 -1.37 -9.40 -12.32
N TRP A 171 -1.66 -9.93 -11.16
CA TRP A 171 -2.48 -9.34 -10.12
C TRP A 171 -1.77 -8.15 -9.45
N ILE A 172 -0.52 -8.34 -9.05
CA ILE A 172 0.32 -7.28 -8.47
C ILE A 172 0.58 -6.19 -9.52
N VAL A 173 0.89 -6.58 -10.76
CA VAL A 173 1.10 -5.62 -11.86
C VAL A 173 -0.15 -4.79 -12.09
N GLN A 174 -1.32 -5.43 -12.19
CA GLN A 174 -2.59 -4.73 -12.37
C GLN A 174 -2.88 -3.78 -11.21
N ALA A 175 -2.66 -4.21 -9.97
CA ALA A 175 -2.83 -3.40 -8.79
C ALA A 175 -2.00 -2.11 -8.82
N LEU A 176 -0.74 -2.23 -9.22
CA LEU A 176 0.20 -1.10 -9.23
C LEU A 176 0.11 -0.22 -10.49
N THR A 177 -0.51 -0.72 -11.58
CA THR A 177 -0.62 0.01 -12.86
C THR A 177 -2.01 0.58 -13.14
N MET A 178 -3.02 0.27 -12.33
CA MET A 178 -4.33 0.92 -12.45
C MET A 178 -4.18 2.42 -12.17
N ASP A 179 -3.99 3.17 -13.24
CA ASP A 179 -4.03 4.61 -13.22
C ASP A 179 -5.44 5.08 -12.80
N MET A 180 -5.49 6.05 -11.91
CA MET A 180 -6.72 6.72 -11.46
C MET A 180 -7.44 7.49 -12.59
N ASN A 181 -6.97 7.38 -13.84
CA ASN A 181 -7.51 8.09 -15.01
C ASN A 181 -8.52 7.29 -15.84
N ASN A 182 -8.85 6.04 -15.52
CA ASN A 182 -9.80 5.24 -16.30
C ASN A 182 -11.28 5.45 -15.93
N GLY A 183 -11.65 6.67 -15.54
CA GLY A 183 -13.07 7.09 -15.43
C GLY A 183 -13.72 7.55 -16.74
N GLU A 184 -12.99 7.67 -17.86
CA GLU A 184 -13.52 8.36 -19.06
C GLU A 184 -13.54 7.58 -20.39
N GLU A 185 -13.18 6.29 -20.46
CA GLU A 185 -13.15 5.58 -21.76
C GLU A 185 -14.05 4.35 -21.91
N VAL A 186 -15.18 4.26 -21.23
CA VAL A 186 -16.16 3.17 -21.48
C VAL A 186 -17.43 3.63 -22.24
N ILE A 187 -17.50 4.87 -22.72
CA ILE A 187 -18.72 5.37 -23.40
C ILE A 187 -18.57 5.50 -24.94
N SER A 188 -17.49 5.05 -25.56
CA SER A 188 -17.30 5.25 -27.01
C SER A 188 -17.22 3.99 -27.88
N GLN A 189 -17.78 2.85 -27.47
CA GLN A 189 -17.97 1.73 -28.41
C GLN A 189 -19.35 1.07 -28.28
N LYS A 190 -20.42 1.85 -28.51
CA LYS A 190 -21.71 1.36 -28.99
C LYS A 190 -22.40 2.48 -29.78
N ALA A 191 -22.04 2.60 -31.01
CA ALA A 191 -22.87 3.21 -32.06
C ALA A 191 -22.67 2.39 -33.34
#